data_5ef78d8eedb46795313192ca65da9f23
#
_entry.id   5ef78d8eedb46795313192ca65da9f23
#
_cell.length_a   1.000
_cell.length_b   1.000
_cell.length_c   1.000
_cell.angle_alpha   90.00
_cell.angle_beta   90.00
_cell.angle_gamma   90.00
#
_symmetry.space_group_name_H-M   'P 1'
#
loop_
_entity.id
_entity.type
_entity.pdbx_description
1 polymer ?
#
loop_
_entity_poly.entity_id
_entity_poly.type
_entity_poly.pdbx_seq_one_letter_code
_entity_poly.pdbx_strand_id
1 'polypeptide(L)'
;MSKLLSVVVSVYNEEPGLREFYEETGKILKALPKPWDYELLFINDGSADGSLAVLREFAAADPKVKIVNFSRNFGHEAAMIAGIDYAAGDGIVCMDADLQHPPECIPEILKKLEEGYQVINMVRTRNKTAGFLKNVTSSAFTG
;
A
#
# COMPACT_ATOMS: atom_id res chain seq x y z
N MET A 1 -15.24 -14.39 -11.21
CA MET A 1 -15.29 -13.04 -10.65
C MET A 1 -13.89 -12.59 -10.26
N SER A 2 -13.54 -11.41 -10.64
CA SER A 2 -12.24 -10.86 -10.24
C SER A 2 -12.36 -10.15 -8.90
N LYS A 3 -11.26 -10.17 -8.14
CA LYS A 3 -11.14 -9.42 -6.88
C LYS A 3 -9.97 -8.47 -7.01
N LEU A 4 -10.12 -7.29 -6.46
CA LEU A 4 -9.10 -6.25 -6.54
C LEU A 4 -8.50 -6.01 -5.15
N LEU A 5 -7.18 -6.06 -5.08
CA LEU A 5 -6.43 -5.70 -3.88
C LEU A 5 -5.90 -4.29 -4.04
N SER A 6 -6.26 -3.40 -3.14
CA SER A 6 -5.70 -2.06 -3.10
C SER A 6 -4.53 -2.03 -2.14
N VAL A 7 -3.34 -1.78 -2.66
CA VAL A 7 -2.14 -1.63 -1.84
C VAL A 7 -1.91 -0.14 -1.64
N VAL A 8 -2.19 0.33 -0.43
CA VAL A 8 -2.05 1.74 -0.08
C VAL A 8 -0.67 1.95 0.53
N VAL A 9 0.12 2.81 -0.09
CA VAL A 9 1.51 3.05 0.32
C VAL A 9 1.70 4.51 0.69
N SER A 10 2.05 4.77 1.94
CA SER A 10 2.37 6.11 2.42
C SER A 10 3.80 6.44 2.04
N VAL A 11 4.01 7.62 1.44
CA VAL A 11 5.32 8.09 0.99
C VAL A 11 5.62 9.46 1.57
N TYR A 12 6.72 9.58 2.28
CA TYR A 12 7.22 10.86 2.77
C TYR A 12 8.74 10.86 2.72
N ASN A 13 9.31 11.59 1.77
CA ASN A 13 10.76 11.70 1.58
C ASN A 13 11.45 10.33 1.46
N GLU A 14 10.91 9.49 0.56
CA GLU A 14 11.40 8.14 0.36
C GLU A 14 12.11 7.96 -0.99
N GLU A 15 12.49 9.06 -1.63
CA GLU A 15 13.09 9.02 -2.96
C GLU A 15 14.17 7.94 -3.13
N PRO A 16 15.15 7.79 -2.20
CA PRO A 16 16.24 6.83 -2.41
C PRO A 16 15.79 5.37 -2.52
N GLY A 17 14.72 5.00 -1.85
CA GLY A 17 14.27 3.61 -1.80
C GLY A 17 13.05 3.30 -2.64
N LEU A 18 12.44 4.30 -3.27
CA LEU A 18 11.16 4.08 -3.97
C LEU A 18 11.24 3.09 -5.12
N ARG A 19 12.32 3.14 -5.92
CA ARG A 19 12.44 2.25 -7.07
C ARG A 19 12.58 0.81 -6.63
N GLU A 20 13.38 0.56 -5.59
CA GLU A 20 13.54 -0.78 -5.04
C GLU A 20 12.22 -1.28 -4.46
N PHE A 21 11.52 -0.43 -3.73
CA PHE A 21 10.22 -0.78 -3.17
C PHE A 21 9.24 -1.16 -4.28
N TYR A 22 9.17 -0.35 -5.32
CA TYR A 22 8.26 -0.58 -6.44
C TYR A 22 8.58 -1.91 -7.14
N GLU A 23 9.85 -2.18 -7.40
CA GLU A 23 10.26 -3.41 -8.07
C GLU A 23 9.95 -4.64 -7.22
N GLU A 24 10.31 -4.62 -5.95
CA GLU A 24 10.10 -5.77 -5.07
C GLU A 24 8.62 -6.03 -4.83
N THR A 25 7.87 -4.98 -4.57
CA THR A 25 6.43 -5.11 -4.36
C THR A 25 5.74 -5.54 -5.65
N GLY A 26 6.15 -4.98 -6.76
CA GLY A 26 5.57 -5.30 -8.05
C GLY A 26 5.73 -6.78 -8.42
N LYS A 27 6.87 -7.39 -8.10
CA LYS A 27 7.08 -8.83 -8.35
C LYS A 27 6.05 -9.67 -7.61
N ILE A 28 5.80 -9.33 -6.36
CA ILE A 28 4.82 -10.06 -5.55
C ILE A 28 3.41 -9.86 -6.08
N LEU A 29 3.06 -8.62 -6.41
CA LEU A 29 1.71 -8.30 -6.87
C LEU A 29 1.40 -8.94 -8.23
N LYS A 30 2.39 -9.00 -9.12
CA LYS A 30 2.20 -9.66 -10.42
C LYS A 30 2.00 -11.16 -10.29
N ALA A 31 2.45 -11.74 -9.19
CA ALA A 31 2.35 -13.17 -8.93
C ALA A 31 1.14 -13.55 -8.08
N LEU A 32 0.23 -12.62 -7.82
CA LEU A 32 -0.96 -12.92 -7.01
C LEU A 32 -1.80 -14.02 -7.68
N PRO A 33 -2.35 -14.94 -6.87
CA PRO A 33 -3.20 -15.99 -7.41
C PRO A 33 -4.53 -15.42 -7.88
N LYS A 34 -5.08 -16.02 -8.92
CA LYS A 34 -6.41 -15.66 -9.37
C LYS A 34 -7.42 -15.98 -8.28
N PRO A 35 -8.48 -15.22 -8.14
CA PRO A 35 -8.97 -14.14 -9.03
C PRO A 35 -8.44 -12.75 -8.68
N TRP A 36 -7.36 -12.66 -7.89
CA TRP A 36 -6.87 -11.36 -7.42
C TRP A 36 -6.12 -10.59 -8.49
N ASP A 37 -6.52 -9.35 -8.68
CA ASP A 37 -5.78 -8.32 -9.38
C ASP A 37 -5.41 -7.27 -8.34
N TYR A 38 -4.71 -6.20 -8.73
CA TYR A 38 -4.26 -5.20 -7.77
C TYR A 38 -4.25 -3.80 -8.36
N GLU A 39 -4.27 -2.82 -7.47
CA GLU A 39 -3.88 -1.45 -7.76
C GLU A 39 -2.86 -1.03 -6.70
N LEU A 40 -1.92 -0.20 -7.10
CA LEU A 40 -0.89 0.31 -6.20
C LEU A 40 -1.13 1.80 -6.02
N LEU A 41 -1.58 2.18 -4.85
CA LEU A 41 -2.03 3.54 -4.56
C LEU A 41 -1.02 4.22 -3.64
N PHE A 42 -0.23 5.11 -4.22
CA PHE A 42 0.77 5.88 -3.45
C PHE A 42 0.16 7.16 -2.95
N ILE A 43 0.31 7.42 -1.65
CA ILE A 43 -0.11 8.67 -1.06
C ILE A 43 1.15 9.47 -0.74
N ASN A 44 1.40 10.51 -1.53
CA ASN A 44 2.55 11.38 -1.28
C ASN A 44 2.17 12.42 -0.24
N ASP A 45 2.72 12.26 0.95
CA ASP A 45 2.37 13.07 2.12
C ASP A 45 3.27 14.31 2.21
N GLY A 46 3.27 15.10 1.14
CA GLY A 46 3.99 16.36 1.12
C GLY A 46 5.51 16.22 1.12
N SER A 47 6.05 15.24 0.37
CA SER A 47 7.50 15.05 0.29
C SER A 47 8.20 16.29 -0.23
N ALA A 48 9.35 16.62 0.38
CA ALA A 48 10.17 17.74 -0.04
C ALA A 48 11.25 17.33 -1.06
N ASP A 49 11.51 16.03 -1.20
CA ASP A 49 12.50 15.51 -2.13
C ASP A 49 11.88 15.16 -3.47
N GLY A 50 12.56 14.35 -4.28
CA GLY A 50 12.09 13.93 -5.60
C GLY A 50 11.10 12.76 -5.59
N SER A 51 10.54 12.41 -4.43
CA SER A 51 9.60 11.28 -4.35
C SER A 51 8.44 11.40 -5.34
N LEU A 52 7.80 12.57 -5.42
CA LEU A 52 6.66 12.74 -6.32
C LEU A 52 7.05 12.51 -7.78
N ALA A 53 8.21 13.00 -8.20
CA ALA A 53 8.68 12.81 -9.57
C ALA A 53 8.87 11.33 -9.88
N VAL A 54 9.42 10.57 -8.93
CA VAL A 54 9.59 9.12 -9.10
C VAL A 54 8.23 8.43 -9.19
N LEU A 55 7.29 8.79 -8.34
CA LEU A 55 5.95 8.21 -8.39
C LEU A 55 5.27 8.48 -9.74
N ARG A 56 5.44 9.68 -10.27
CA ARG A 56 4.88 10.03 -11.57
C ARG A 56 5.47 9.20 -12.69
N GLU A 57 6.75 8.86 -12.62
CA GLU A 57 7.36 7.95 -13.57
C GLU A 57 6.70 6.57 -13.52
N PHE A 58 6.44 6.06 -12.32
CA PHE A 58 5.76 4.78 -12.19
C PHE A 58 4.36 4.83 -12.80
N ALA A 59 3.61 5.87 -12.48
CA ALA A 59 2.23 6.00 -12.98
C ALA A 59 2.18 6.14 -14.49
N ALA A 60 3.17 6.81 -15.08
CA ALA A 60 3.22 6.97 -16.54
C ALA A 60 3.48 5.65 -17.26
N ALA A 61 4.21 4.73 -16.62
CA ALA A 61 4.58 3.46 -17.22
C ALA A 61 3.66 2.30 -16.83
N ASP A 62 2.89 2.45 -15.76
CA ASP A 62 2.12 1.34 -15.18
C ASP A 62 0.70 1.82 -14.85
N PRO A 63 -0.32 1.34 -15.58
CA PRO A 63 -1.70 1.78 -15.33
C PRO A 63 -2.27 1.32 -13.99
N LYS A 64 -1.60 0.42 -13.31
CA LYS A 64 -2.04 -0.03 -11.98
C LYS A 64 -1.58 0.90 -10.87
N VAL A 65 -0.69 1.85 -11.17
CA VAL A 65 -0.18 2.82 -10.21
C VAL A 65 -1.04 4.07 -10.23
N LYS A 66 -1.49 4.47 -9.04
CA LYS A 66 -2.26 5.70 -8.85
C LYS A 66 -1.59 6.52 -7.75
N ILE A 67 -1.74 7.83 -7.83
CA ILE A 67 -1.09 8.75 -6.89
C ILE A 67 -2.11 9.70 -6.31
N VAL A 68 -2.10 9.83 -4.99
CA VAL A 68 -2.77 10.93 -4.30
C VAL A 68 -1.68 11.84 -3.77
N ASN A 69 -1.69 13.10 -4.18
CA ASN A 69 -0.64 14.04 -3.83
C ASN A 69 -1.17 15.10 -2.87
N PHE A 70 -0.67 15.10 -1.64
CA PHE A 70 -1.03 16.11 -0.66
C PHE A 70 -0.23 17.40 -0.92
N SER A 71 -0.87 18.54 -0.68
CA SER A 71 -0.23 19.84 -0.86
C SER A 71 0.85 20.12 0.19
N ARG A 72 0.82 19.41 1.32
CA ARG A 72 1.82 19.50 2.38
C ARG A 72 1.77 18.24 3.21
N ASN A 73 2.70 18.11 4.16
CA ASN A 73 2.71 16.98 5.08
C ASN A 73 1.52 17.10 6.06
N PHE A 74 0.65 16.12 6.05
CA PHE A 74 -0.48 16.04 6.97
C PHE A 74 -0.31 14.91 7.98
N GLY A 75 0.69 14.05 7.82
CA GLY A 75 0.97 12.96 8.72
C GLY A 75 0.56 11.60 8.18
N HIS A 76 1.19 10.57 8.74
CA HIS A 76 1.03 9.19 8.30
C HIS A 76 -0.42 8.72 8.39
N GLU A 77 -1.11 9.05 9.48
CA GLU A 77 -2.50 8.62 9.65
C GLU A 77 -3.42 9.25 8.62
N ALA A 78 -3.23 10.53 8.33
CA ALA A 78 -4.00 11.21 7.30
C ALA A 78 -3.77 10.58 5.94
N ALA A 79 -2.53 10.20 5.63
CA ALA A 79 -2.20 9.54 4.38
C ALA A 79 -2.92 8.19 4.27
N MET A 80 -2.94 7.42 5.34
CA MET A 80 -3.61 6.13 5.36
C MET A 80 -5.12 6.27 5.16
N ILE A 81 -5.72 7.23 5.86
CA ILE A 81 -7.16 7.48 5.72
C ILE A 81 -7.50 7.88 4.30
N ALA A 82 -6.70 8.76 3.70
CA ALA A 82 -6.92 9.17 2.32
C ALA A 82 -6.79 7.98 1.37
N GLY A 83 -5.80 7.13 1.59
CA GLY A 83 -5.61 5.94 0.77
C GLY A 83 -6.81 5.00 0.83
N ILE A 84 -7.33 4.79 2.02
CA ILE A 84 -8.51 3.94 2.20
C ILE A 84 -9.72 4.54 1.48
N ASP A 85 -9.89 5.85 1.57
CA ASP A 85 -11.00 6.53 0.90
C ASP A 85 -10.92 6.42 -0.63
N TYR A 86 -9.72 6.48 -1.19
CA TYR A 86 -9.54 6.41 -2.64
C TYR A 86 -9.43 4.98 -3.17
N ALA A 87 -9.25 4.00 -2.29
CA ALA A 87 -9.07 2.62 -2.71
C ALA A 87 -10.35 2.07 -3.33
N ALA A 88 -10.21 1.39 -4.46
CA ALA A 88 -11.34 0.80 -5.17
C ALA A 88 -11.45 -0.71 -4.93
N GLY A 89 -10.53 -1.28 -4.17
CA GLY A 89 -10.41 -2.72 -4.05
C GLY A 89 -11.42 -3.39 -3.14
N ASP A 90 -11.54 -4.69 -3.32
CA ASP A 90 -12.34 -5.55 -2.45
C ASP A 90 -11.64 -5.77 -1.12
N GLY A 91 -10.33 -5.66 -1.10
CA GLY A 91 -9.51 -5.70 0.10
C GLY A 91 -8.46 -4.61 0.04
N ILE A 92 -8.04 -4.13 1.19
CA ILE A 92 -7.08 -3.03 1.29
C ILE A 92 -5.96 -3.43 2.23
N VAL A 93 -4.72 -3.26 1.77
CA VAL A 93 -3.54 -3.41 2.62
C VAL A 93 -2.81 -2.07 2.65
N CYS A 94 -2.43 -1.63 3.84
CA CYS A 94 -1.70 -0.38 4.04
C CYS A 94 -0.28 -0.68 4.48
N MET A 95 0.70 -0.05 3.86
CA MET A 95 2.10 -0.27 4.18
C MET A 95 2.92 0.98 3.89
N ASP A 96 4.13 1.02 4.43
CA ASP A 96 5.07 2.11 4.16
C ASP A 96 6.01 1.76 3.01
N ALA A 97 6.59 2.77 2.38
CA ALA A 97 7.43 2.61 1.20
C ALA A 97 8.90 2.27 1.52
N ASP A 98 9.23 1.93 2.76
CA ASP A 98 10.61 1.79 3.19
C ASP A 98 11.13 0.35 3.28
N LEU A 99 10.37 -0.61 2.77
CA LEU A 99 10.70 -2.05 2.80
C LEU A 99 10.87 -2.63 4.20
N GLN A 100 10.46 -1.91 5.24
CA GLN A 100 10.42 -2.48 6.58
C GLN A 100 9.24 -3.43 6.75
N HIS A 101 8.29 -3.36 5.84
CA HIS A 101 7.20 -4.31 5.74
C HIS A 101 7.50 -5.21 4.53
N PRO A 102 7.91 -6.46 4.73
CA PRO A 102 8.30 -7.31 3.60
C PRO A 102 7.12 -7.55 2.67
N PRO A 103 7.27 -7.27 1.36
CA PRO A 103 6.19 -7.54 0.42
C PRO A 103 5.78 -9.01 0.37
N GLU A 104 6.67 -9.90 0.78
CA GLU A 104 6.40 -11.34 0.83
C GLU A 104 5.26 -11.68 1.77
N CYS A 105 4.90 -10.78 2.68
CA CYS A 105 3.75 -10.97 3.56
C CYS A 105 2.40 -10.83 2.84
N ILE A 106 2.39 -10.26 1.65
CA ILE A 106 1.14 -10.01 0.92
C ILE A 106 0.32 -11.30 0.68
N PRO A 107 0.91 -12.43 0.31
CA PRO A 107 0.11 -13.65 0.16
C PRO A 107 -0.61 -14.07 1.43
N GLU A 108 0.01 -13.87 2.61
CA GLU A 108 -0.65 -14.16 3.87
C GLU A 108 -1.78 -13.18 4.15
N ILE A 109 -1.60 -11.94 3.73
CA ILE A 109 -2.61 -10.91 3.85
C ILE A 109 -3.85 -11.30 3.06
N LEU A 110 -3.68 -11.86 1.87
CA LEU A 110 -4.79 -12.32 1.06
C LEU A 110 -5.65 -13.35 1.80
N LYS A 111 -5.01 -14.26 2.55
CA LYS A 111 -5.74 -15.24 3.32
C LYS A 111 -6.62 -14.56 4.38
N LYS A 112 -6.10 -13.52 5.02
CA LYS A 112 -6.88 -12.75 5.99
C LYS A 112 -8.07 -12.06 5.33
N LEU A 113 -7.85 -11.48 4.16
CA LEU A 113 -8.93 -10.82 3.42
C LEU A 113 -10.01 -11.82 3.03
N GLU A 114 -9.62 -13.04 2.67
CA GLU A 114 -10.58 -14.08 2.33
C GLU A 114 -11.35 -14.57 3.55
N GLU A 115 -10.80 -14.39 4.75
CA GLU A 115 -11.50 -14.72 5.99
C GLU A 115 -12.51 -13.65 6.43
N GLY A 116 -12.58 -12.52 5.70
CA GLY A 116 -13.56 -11.48 5.98
C GLY A 116 -13.00 -10.14 6.42
N TYR A 117 -11.69 -10.02 6.58
CA TYR A 117 -11.09 -8.72 6.87
C TYR A 117 -11.07 -7.89 5.61
N GLN A 118 -11.38 -6.60 5.71
CA GLN A 118 -11.41 -5.72 4.55
C GLN A 118 -10.23 -4.77 4.48
N VAL A 119 -9.68 -4.39 5.63
CA VAL A 119 -8.53 -3.50 5.70
C VAL A 119 -7.48 -4.12 6.62
N ILE A 120 -6.25 -4.19 6.14
CA ILE A 120 -5.14 -4.71 6.93
C ILE A 120 -4.01 -3.69 6.91
N ASN A 121 -3.60 -3.26 8.10
CA ASN A 121 -2.44 -2.42 8.27
C ASN A 121 -1.22 -3.27 8.58
N MET A 122 -0.15 -3.07 7.84
CA MET A 122 1.12 -3.69 8.15
C MET A 122 1.82 -2.81 9.18
N VAL A 123 2.04 -3.37 10.37
CA VAL A 123 2.64 -2.63 11.46
C VAL A 123 4.13 -2.86 11.46
N ARG A 124 4.89 -1.77 11.56
CA ARG A 124 6.33 -1.83 11.71
C ARG A 124 6.68 -2.52 13.02
N THR A 125 7.62 -3.46 12.98
CA THR A 125 8.06 -4.17 14.17
C THR A 125 9.57 -4.30 14.16
N ARG A 126 10.16 -4.31 15.35
CA ARG A 126 11.59 -4.55 15.51
C ARG A 126 11.94 -6.01 15.35
N ASN A 127 10.96 -6.86 15.44
CA ASN A 127 11.17 -8.29 15.36
C ASN A 127 10.80 -8.78 13.97
N LYS A 128 11.82 -9.15 13.19
CA LYS A 128 11.64 -9.55 11.80
C LYS A 128 10.77 -10.78 11.61
N THR A 129 10.62 -11.59 12.67
CA THR A 129 9.82 -12.81 12.57
C THR A 129 8.34 -12.53 12.64
N ALA A 130 8.01 -11.35 13.05
CA ALA A 130 6.61 -11.00 13.18
C ALA A 130 6.27 -9.99 12.09
N GLY A 131 5.87 -10.48 10.96
CA GLY A 131 5.18 -9.63 10.02
C GLY A 131 3.83 -9.33 10.62
N PHE A 132 3.73 -8.30 11.44
CA PHE A 132 2.50 -8.07 12.12
C PHE A 132 1.48 -7.39 11.28
N LEU A 133 0.39 -8.07 11.20
CA LEU A 133 -0.83 -7.55 10.61
C LEU A 133 -1.69 -7.06 11.75
N LYS A 134 -1.95 -5.77 11.75
CA LYS A 134 -2.98 -5.25 12.62
C LYS A 134 -4.26 -5.28 11.81
N ASN A 135 -5.15 -6.15 12.18
CA ASN A 135 -6.40 -6.33 11.47
C ASN A 135 -7.39 -5.25 11.89
N VAL A 136 -7.94 -4.58 10.91
CA VAL A 136 -8.96 -3.58 11.15
C VAL A 136 -10.16 -3.96 10.30
N THR A 137 -11.31 -4.09 10.92
CA THR A 137 -12.54 -4.39 10.18
C THR A 137 -13.04 -3.13 9.49
N SER A 138 -13.86 -3.30 8.48
CA SER A 138 -14.44 -2.16 7.77
C SER A 138 -15.19 -1.22 8.70
N SER A 139 -15.79 -1.74 9.74
CA SER A 139 -16.54 -0.91 10.70
C SER A 139 -15.65 0.07 11.44
N ALA A 140 -14.35 -0.19 11.55
CA ALA A 140 -13.43 0.71 12.22
C ALA A 140 -13.19 2.01 11.44
N PHE A 141 -13.50 2.01 10.15
CA PHE A 141 -13.25 3.14 9.28
C PHE A 141 -14.52 3.80 8.75
N THR A 142 -15.67 3.27 9.08
CA THR A 142 -16.94 3.82 8.63
C THR A 142 -17.59 4.72 9.66
N GLY A 143 -16.99 4.82 10.81
CA GLY A 143 -17.52 5.65 11.90
C GLY A 143 -17.13 7.09 11.78
#